data_cef1d418b6cf818e807ec440582435b7
#
_entry.id   cef1d418b6cf818e807ec440582435b7
#
_cell.length_a   1.000
_cell.length_b   1.000
_cell.length_c   1.000
_cell.angle_alpha   90.00
_cell.angle_beta   90.00
_cell.angle_gamma   90.00
#
_symmetry.space_group_name_H-M   'P 1'
#
loop_
_entity.id
_entity.type
_entity.pdbx_description
1 polymer ?
#
loop_
_entity_poly.entity_id
_entity_poly.type
_entity_poly.pdbx_seq_one_letter_code
_entity_poly.pdbx_strand_id
1 'polypeptide(L)'
;MMAEIDVHIVGIGNLGKSFLGGFSSISEGPNLYLYESNKDIVDSFSGKQEIKSTLGQLDEGVLLLCIKPNNLNEFIETNKELISPDVLIVTALAGLNITHFENIFKNKILRLMPNLSIKNNNGFIPYTKNYEDDYLGFIKCLNELGKTAEYPENLFDIITAIYGSGPAWYFEMSSKIVDAAEKLGMEKEE
;
A
#
# COMPACT_ATOMS: atom_id res chain seq x y z
N MET A 1 -7.70 1.02 23.53
CA MET A 1 -8.28 1.74 22.39
C MET A 1 -7.12 2.16 21.49
N MET A 2 -7.12 1.81 20.22
CA MET A 2 -6.23 2.46 19.25
C MET A 2 -6.67 3.92 19.13
N ALA A 3 -5.71 4.86 19.05
CA ALA A 3 -6.05 6.24 18.74
C ALA A 3 -6.80 6.27 17.41
N GLU A 4 -7.76 7.15 17.25
CA GLU A 4 -8.49 7.35 16.01
C GLU A 4 -7.48 7.94 14.99
N ILE A 5 -7.00 7.09 14.05
CA ILE A 5 -5.98 7.48 13.08
C ILE A 5 -6.68 7.78 11.75
N ASP A 6 -6.42 8.95 11.20
CA ASP A 6 -6.84 9.29 9.85
C ASP A 6 -5.81 8.76 8.83
N VAL A 7 -6.27 7.95 7.88
CA VAL A 7 -5.43 7.37 6.82
C VAL A 7 -5.93 7.82 5.45
N HIS A 8 -5.12 8.60 4.79
CA HIS A 8 -5.35 9.15 3.47
C HIS A 8 -4.68 8.27 2.42
N ILE A 9 -5.46 7.44 1.71
CA ILE A 9 -4.96 6.50 0.69
C ILE A 9 -4.97 7.20 -0.66
N VAL A 10 -3.79 7.39 -1.25
CA VAL A 10 -3.62 7.97 -2.58
C VAL A 10 -3.27 6.88 -3.58
N GLY A 11 -4.14 6.71 -4.58
CA GLY A 11 -4.08 5.63 -5.56
C GLY A 11 -4.93 4.43 -5.15
N ILE A 12 -6.09 4.26 -5.80
CA ILE A 12 -7.06 3.19 -5.55
C ILE A 12 -6.95 2.08 -6.61
N GLY A 13 -5.73 1.75 -6.97
CA GLY A 13 -5.39 0.56 -7.74
C GLY A 13 -5.51 -0.72 -6.89
N ASN A 14 -4.91 -1.83 -7.35
CA ASN A 14 -5.00 -3.12 -6.65
C ASN A 14 -4.49 -3.03 -5.20
N LEU A 15 -3.38 -2.35 -4.96
CA LEU A 15 -2.80 -2.22 -3.63
C LEU A 15 -3.64 -1.31 -2.72
N GLY A 16 -4.06 -0.13 -3.21
CA GLY A 16 -4.92 0.77 -2.44
C GLY A 16 -6.26 0.13 -2.08
N LYS A 17 -6.88 -0.61 -3.02
CA LYS A 17 -8.08 -1.41 -2.75
C LYS A 17 -7.84 -2.52 -1.72
N SER A 18 -6.64 -3.10 -1.68
CA SER A 18 -6.30 -4.13 -0.69
C SER A 18 -6.14 -3.54 0.71
N PHE A 19 -5.50 -2.39 0.85
CA PHE A 19 -5.46 -1.64 2.11
C PHE A 19 -6.86 -1.23 2.57
N LEU A 20 -7.66 -0.66 1.66
CA LEU A 20 -9.05 -0.29 1.94
C LEU A 20 -9.84 -1.50 2.47
N GLY A 21 -9.77 -2.64 1.79
CA GLY A 21 -10.49 -3.85 2.20
C GLY A 21 -10.05 -4.37 3.56
N GLY A 22 -8.74 -4.42 3.81
CA GLY A 22 -8.18 -4.85 5.08
C GLY A 22 -8.57 -3.92 6.23
N PHE A 23 -8.31 -2.62 6.11
CA PHE A 23 -8.65 -1.64 7.16
C PHE A 23 -10.16 -1.57 7.44
N SER A 24 -11.00 -1.66 6.40
CA SER A 24 -12.47 -1.63 6.57
C SER A 24 -13.03 -2.85 7.30
N SER A 25 -12.26 -3.93 7.43
CA SER A 25 -12.67 -5.15 8.16
C SER A 25 -12.31 -5.11 9.65
N ILE A 26 -11.52 -4.13 10.09
CA ILE A 26 -11.11 -3.95 11.48
C ILE A 26 -12.24 -3.21 12.23
N SER A 27 -12.73 -3.76 13.34
CA SER A 27 -13.87 -3.21 14.09
C SER A 27 -13.61 -1.81 14.67
N GLU A 28 -12.38 -1.53 15.08
CA GLU A 28 -11.91 -0.22 15.54
C GLU A 28 -10.74 0.23 14.63
N GLY A 29 -10.99 0.21 13.33
CA GLY A 29 -9.99 0.57 12.31
C GLY A 29 -9.82 2.09 12.16
N PRO A 30 -8.87 2.51 11.31
CA PRO A 30 -8.64 3.92 11.04
C PRO A 30 -9.80 4.54 10.23
N ASN A 31 -9.94 5.87 10.32
CA ASN A 31 -10.77 6.61 9.38
C ASN A 31 -10.10 6.64 8.01
N LEU A 32 -10.82 6.31 6.95
CA LEU A 32 -10.26 6.16 5.60
C LEU A 32 -10.73 7.26 4.66
N TYR A 33 -9.77 7.96 4.07
CA TYR A 33 -9.99 8.98 3.04
C TYR A 33 -9.31 8.53 1.75
N LEU A 34 -10.07 8.50 0.64
CA LEU A 34 -9.62 7.92 -0.62
C LEU A 34 -9.39 8.99 -1.67
N TYR A 35 -8.26 8.87 -2.41
CA TYR A 35 -7.89 9.81 -3.46
C TYR A 35 -7.45 9.06 -4.72
N GLU A 36 -8.06 9.40 -5.86
CA GLU A 36 -7.72 8.83 -7.17
C GLU A 36 -8.04 9.84 -8.26
N SER A 37 -7.09 10.11 -9.13
CA SER A 37 -7.22 11.05 -10.25
C SER A 37 -7.69 10.38 -11.55
N ASN A 38 -7.50 9.06 -11.68
CA ASN A 38 -7.90 8.31 -12.86
C ASN A 38 -9.40 8.00 -12.82
N LYS A 39 -10.17 8.61 -13.72
CA LYS A 39 -11.62 8.44 -13.83
C LYS A 39 -12.05 7.01 -14.06
N ASP A 40 -11.32 6.22 -14.86
CA ASP A 40 -11.66 4.83 -15.14
C ASP A 40 -11.60 3.97 -13.86
N ILE A 41 -10.65 4.28 -12.96
CA ILE A 41 -10.54 3.61 -11.68
C ILE A 41 -11.69 4.03 -10.76
N VAL A 42 -12.01 5.33 -10.72
CA VAL A 42 -13.13 5.86 -9.92
C VAL A 42 -14.46 5.27 -10.39
N ASP A 43 -14.72 5.28 -11.69
CA ASP A 43 -15.96 4.77 -12.29
C ASP A 43 -16.12 3.25 -12.10
N SER A 44 -15.02 2.52 -12.05
CA SER A 44 -14.99 1.07 -11.77
C SER A 44 -15.11 0.70 -10.29
N PHE A 45 -15.08 1.70 -9.39
CA PHE A 45 -15.10 1.46 -7.95
C PHE A 45 -16.52 1.17 -7.46
N SER A 46 -16.73 -0.02 -6.92
CA SER A 46 -18.03 -0.48 -6.39
C SER A 46 -18.19 -0.30 -4.88
N GLY A 47 -17.21 0.32 -4.21
CA GLY A 47 -17.25 0.61 -2.78
C GLY A 47 -18.24 1.73 -2.43
N LYS A 48 -18.58 1.85 -1.14
CA LYS A 48 -19.48 2.90 -0.64
C LYS A 48 -18.78 4.20 -0.25
N GLN A 49 -17.45 4.15 -0.10
CA GLN A 49 -16.66 5.32 0.29
C GLN A 49 -16.54 6.32 -0.86
N GLU A 50 -16.59 7.59 -0.53
CA GLU A 50 -16.32 8.66 -1.47
C GLU A 50 -14.84 8.63 -1.90
N ILE A 51 -14.58 8.77 -3.19
CA ILE A 51 -13.23 8.98 -3.72
C ILE A 51 -13.12 10.43 -4.18
N LYS A 52 -12.13 11.15 -3.64
CA LYS A 52 -11.81 12.52 -4.05
C LYS A 52 -10.76 12.52 -5.15
N SER A 53 -10.84 13.47 -6.07
CA SER A 53 -9.85 13.61 -7.15
C SER A 53 -8.61 14.39 -6.72
N THR A 54 -8.69 15.18 -5.65
CA THR A 54 -7.64 16.07 -5.17
C THR A 54 -7.45 15.95 -3.67
N LEU A 55 -6.19 16.03 -3.23
CA LEU A 55 -5.84 16.10 -1.82
C LEU A 55 -6.17 17.51 -1.29
N GLY A 56 -6.72 17.59 -0.08
CA GLY A 56 -6.82 18.84 0.67
C GLY A 56 -5.62 19.06 1.58
N GLN A 57 -5.64 20.14 2.37
CA GLN A 57 -4.66 20.36 3.43
C GLN A 57 -4.66 19.18 4.40
N LEU A 58 -3.49 18.63 4.67
CA LEU A 58 -3.26 17.59 5.66
C LEU A 58 -2.37 18.14 6.78
N ASP A 59 -2.94 18.30 7.95
CA ASP A 59 -2.23 18.84 9.12
C ASP A 59 -1.61 17.72 9.97
N GLU A 60 -2.24 16.54 10.03
CA GLU A 60 -1.80 15.37 10.78
C GLU A 60 -2.32 14.07 10.13
N GLY A 61 -2.01 12.91 10.71
CA GLY A 61 -2.46 11.60 10.23
C GLY A 61 -1.44 10.89 9.35
N VAL A 62 -1.91 9.97 8.54
CA VAL A 62 -1.10 9.10 7.69
C VAL A 62 -1.44 9.34 6.22
N LEU A 63 -0.44 9.66 5.42
CA LEU A 63 -0.54 9.71 3.96
C LEU A 63 0.05 8.43 3.37
N LEU A 64 -0.81 7.52 2.90
CA LEU A 64 -0.42 6.24 2.33
C LEU A 64 -0.40 6.32 0.80
N LEU A 65 0.81 6.31 0.23
CA LEU A 65 1.06 6.39 -1.20
C LEU A 65 1.01 5.00 -1.84
N CYS A 66 -0.05 4.73 -2.61
CA CYS A 66 -0.28 3.51 -3.39
C CYS A 66 -0.30 3.77 -4.90
N ILE A 67 0.22 4.92 -5.34
CA ILE A 67 0.36 5.29 -6.75
C ILE A 67 1.49 4.51 -7.43
N LYS A 68 1.55 4.55 -8.75
CA LYS A 68 2.70 4.02 -9.50
C LYS A 68 3.90 4.97 -9.34
N PRO A 69 5.16 4.45 -9.31
CA PRO A 69 6.35 5.30 -9.19
C PRO A 69 6.41 6.44 -10.22
N ASN A 70 5.95 6.20 -11.44
CA ASN A 70 5.94 7.21 -12.51
C ASN A 70 5.01 8.42 -12.23
N ASN A 71 4.02 8.26 -11.35
CA ASN A 71 3.08 9.33 -11.00
C ASN A 71 3.54 10.14 -9.77
N LEU A 72 4.67 9.75 -9.15
CA LEU A 72 5.12 10.40 -7.91
C LEU A 72 5.50 11.87 -8.13
N ASN A 73 6.19 12.20 -9.22
CA ASN A 73 6.61 13.58 -9.50
C ASN A 73 5.40 14.51 -9.65
N GLU A 74 4.40 14.10 -10.43
CA GLU A 74 3.15 14.86 -10.61
C GLU A 74 2.42 15.04 -9.27
N PHE A 75 2.37 13.97 -8.46
CA PHE A 75 1.78 14.05 -7.11
C PHE A 75 2.51 15.05 -6.23
N ILE A 76 3.84 15.06 -6.23
CA ILE A 76 4.67 15.97 -5.43
C ILE A 76 4.45 17.43 -5.87
N GLU A 77 4.52 17.71 -7.17
CA GLU A 77 4.34 19.05 -7.74
C GLU A 77 3.00 19.66 -7.32
N THR A 78 1.97 18.83 -7.25
CA THR A 78 0.60 19.28 -6.95
C THR A 78 0.30 19.38 -5.45
N ASN A 79 0.89 18.49 -4.63
CA ASN A 79 0.38 18.27 -3.27
C ASN A 79 1.40 18.52 -2.15
N LYS A 80 2.70 18.69 -2.45
CA LYS A 80 3.74 18.79 -1.41
C LYS A 80 3.45 19.88 -0.37
N GLU A 81 3.01 21.05 -0.82
CA GLU A 81 2.74 22.20 0.05
C GLU A 81 1.47 22.02 0.92
N LEU A 82 0.65 21.02 0.61
CA LEU A 82 -0.55 20.66 1.38
C LEU A 82 -0.27 19.68 2.53
N ILE A 83 0.96 19.18 2.65
CA ILE A 83 1.33 18.12 3.59
C ILE A 83 2.16 18.72 4.71
N SER A 84 1.58 18.82 5.92
CA SER A 84 2.29 19.28 7.12
C SER A 84 3.43 18.32 7.50
N PRO A 85 4.53 18.81 8.10
CA PRO A 85 5.60 17.96 8.64
C PRO A 85 5.15 16.93 9.68
N ASP A 86 3.99 17.10 10.31
CA ASP A 86 3.42 16.19 11.30
C ASP A 86 2.69 14.99 10.69
N VAL A 87 2.48 14.98 9.37
CA VAL A 87 1.91 13.84 8.64
C VAL A 87 2.95 12.73 8.51
N LEU A 88 2.57 11.48 8.85
CA LEU A 88 3.38 10.30 8.53
C LEU A 88 3.25 9.96 7.05
N ILE A 89 4.32 10.01 6.30
CA ILE A 89 4.33 9.55 4.90
C ILE A 89 4.64 8.05 4.88
N VAL A 90 3.70 7.29 4.36
CA VAL A 90 3.83 5.84 4.16
C VAL A 90 3.89 5.56 2.67
N THR A 91 4.97 4.93 2.23
CA THR A 91 5.17 4.62 0.81
C THR A 91 5.24 3.12 0.57
N ALA A 92 4.49 2.64 -0.42
CA ALA A 92 4.56 1.27 -0.93
C ALA A 92 5.11 1.24 -2.38
N LEU A 93 5.83 2.29 -2.80
CA LEU A 93 6.38 2.42 -4.14
C LEU A 93 7.65 1.57 -4.29
N ALA A 94 7.61 0.63 -5.24
CA ALA A 94 8.77 -0.19 -5.56
C ALA A 94 9.91 0.65 -6.17
N GLY A 95 11.16 0.29 -5.86
CA GLY A 95 12.35 0.92 -6.43
C GLY A 95 12.72 2.29 -5.87
N LEU A 96 11.96 2.84 -4.92
CA LEU A 96 12.23 4.12 -4.28
C LEU A 96 12.59 3.91 -2.80
N ASN A 97 13.75 4.41 -2.39
CA ASN A 97 14.24 4.29 -1.02
C ASN A 97 13.78 5.47 -0.13
N ILE A 98 13.95 5.34 1.18
CA ILE A 98 13.59 6.39 2.15
C ILE A 98 14.31 7.70 1.84
N THR A 99 15.60 7.65 1.49
CA THR A 99 16.38 8.84 1.15
C THR A 99 15.79 9.64 -0.01
N HIS A 100 15.14 8.95 -0.97
CA HIS A 100 14.43 9.65 -2.05
C HIS A 100 13.33 10.56 -1.49
N PHE A 101 12.54 10.07 -0.53
CA PHE A 101 11.46 10.85 0.10
C PHE A 101 11.99 11.91 1.07
N GLU A 102 13.07 11.66 1.81
CA GLU A 102 13.72 12.63 2.70
C GLU A 102 14.23 13.86 1.94
N ASN A 103 14.67 13.70 0.69
CA ASN A 103 15.07 14.82 -0.17
C ASN A 103 13.89 15.71 -0.60
N ILE A 104 12.66 15.20 -0.47
CA ILE A 104 11.43 15.88 -0.90
C ILE A 104 10.66 16.43 0.30
N PHE A 105 10.52 15.63 1.34
CA PHE A 105 9.69 15.88 2.52
C PHE A 105 10.54 15.91 3.79
N LYS A 106 10.11 16.70 4.78
CA LYS A 106 10.74 16.74 6.13
C LYS A 106 10.04 15.83 7.12
N ASN A 107 9.16 14.99 6.64
CA ASN A 107 8.26 14.14 7.40
C ASN A 107 8.97 12.87 7.92
N LYS A 108 8.35 12.20 8.87
CA LYS A 108 8.63 10.80 9.17
C LYS A 108 8.19 9.94 7.97
N ILE A 109 9.06 9.02 7.56
CA ILE A 109 8.83 8.15 6.39
C ILE A 109 8.78 6.70 6.86
N LEU A 110 7.73 5.98 6.47
CA LEU A 110 7.59 4.53 6.61
C LEU A 110 7.51 3.92 5.22
N ARG A 111 8.47 3.10 4.86
CA ARG A 111 8.47 2.35 3.60
C ARG A 111 7.95 0.94 3.83
N LEU A 112 6.97 0.52 3.05
CA LEU A 112 6.33 -0.80 3.11
C LEU A 112 6.54 -1.56 1.80
N MET A 113 6.50 -2.89 1.87
CA MET A 113 6.38 -3.76 0.70
C MET A 113 5.38 -4.89 0.99
N PRO A 114 4.08 -4.57 1.09
CA PRO A 114 3.05 -5.55 1.40
C PRO A 114 2.71 -6.42 0.20
N ASN A 115 2.11 -7.58 0.45
CA ASN A 115 1.42 -8.35 -0.58
C ASN A 115 -0.10 -8.09 -0.53
N LEU A 116 -0.82 -8.46 -1.60
CA LEU A 116 -2.26 -8.20 -1.72
C LEU A 116 -3.14 -8.97 -0.72
N SER A 117 -2.58 -9.97 -0.01
CA SER A 117 -3.31 -10.73 1.03
C SER A 117 -3.70 -9.88 2.24
N ILE A 118 -3.14 -8.65 2.37
CA ILE A 118 -3.59 -7.65 3.35
C ILE A 118 -5.09 -7.36 3.25
N LYS A 119 -5.69 -7.54 2.07
CA LYS A 119 -7.14 -7.39 1.86
C LYS A 119 -7.97 -8.29 2.79
N ASN A 120 -7.43 -9.44 3.13
CA ASN A 120 -8.09 -10.47 3.94
C ASN A 120 -7.41 -10.63 5.31
N ASN A 121 -6.66 -9.63 5.76
CA ASN A 121 -5.93 -9.59 7.03
C ASN A 121 -4.96 -10.77 7.22
N ASN A 122 -4.42 -11.28 6.12
CA ASN A 122 -3.46 -12.39 6.08
C ASN A 122 -2.23 -12.01 5.24
N GLY A 123 -1.84 -10.75 5.31
CA GLY A 123 -0.69 -10.21 4.59
C GLY A 123 0.63 -10.47 5.28
N PHE A 124 1.71 -10.27 4.53
CA PHE A 124 3.03 -10.04 5.07
C PHE A 124 3.47 -8.63 4.65
N ILE A 125 3.88 -7.81 5.64
CA ILE A 125 4.13 -6.37 5.48
C ILE A 125 5.55 -6.06 5.99
N PRO A 126 6.58 -6.35 5.19
CA PRO A 126 7.93 -5.86 5.46
C PRO A 126 7.94 -4.34 5.47
N TYR A 127 8.64 -3.75 6.44
CA TYR A 127 8.78 -2.30 6.51
C TYR A 127 10.18 -1.86 6.91
N THR A 128 10.49 -0.62 6.65
CA THR A 128 11.63 0.15 7.19
C THR A 128 11.21 1.60 7.39
N LYS A 129 11.89 2.32 8.28
CA LYS A 129 11.49 3.67 8.68
C LYS A 129 12.71 4.53 9.07
N ASN A 130 12.56 5.85 9.02
CA ASN A 130 13.60 6.82 9.40
C ASN A 130 13.37 7.45 10.80
N TYR A 131 12.56 6.81 11.64
CA TYR A 131 12.23 7.28 12.99
C TYR A 131 12.20 6.11 13.99
N GLU A 132 12.32 6.38 15.29
CA GLU A 132 12.51 5.34 16.30
C GLU A 132 11.19 4.65 16.71
N ASP A 133 10.21 5.41 17.21
CA ASP A 133 8.98 4.87 17.80
C ASP A 133 7.93 4.48 16.74
N ASP A 134 6.86 3.78 17.16
CA ASP A 134 5.66 3.57 16.36
C ASP A 134 4.81 4.85 16.35
N TYR A 135 5.16 5.75 15.43
CA TYR A 135 4.50 7.04 15.28
C TYR A 135 3.02 6.86 14.94
N LEU A 136 2.14 7.52 15.68
CA LEU A 136 0.68 7.38 15.61
C LEU A 136 0.15 5.97 15.90
N GLY A 137 0.99 5.01 16.30
CA GLY A 137 0.57 3.62 16.45
C GLY A 137 0.23 2.92 15.11
N PHE A 138 0.72 3.45 13.99
CA PHE A 138 0.35 2.96 12.66
C PHE A 138 0.89 1.56 12.35
N ILE A 139 2.07 1.19 12.89
CA ILE A 139 2.60 -0.17 12.74
C ILE A 139 1.70 -1.18 13.46
N LYS A 140 1.14 -0.83 14.62
CA LYS A 140 0.14 -1.68 15.29
C LYS A 140 -1.12 -1.84 14.45
N CYS A 141 -1.56 -0.76 13.79
CA CYS A 141 -2.68 -0.83 12.86
C CYS A 141 -2.38 -1.74 11.65
N LEU A 142 -1.15 -1.70 11.11
CA LEU A 142 -0.72 -2.62 10.06
C LEU A 142 -0.68 -4.08 10.50
N ASN A 143 -0.42 -4.39 11.77
CA ASN A 143 -0.44 -5.75 12.31
C ASN A 143 -1.83 -6.39 12.24
N GLU A 144 -2.90 -5.60 12.22
CA GLU A 144 -4.27 -6.12 12.00
C GLU A 144 -4.48 -6.59 10.55
N LEU A 145 -3.66 -6.12 9.60
CA LEU A 145 -3.72 -6.55 8.19
C LEU A 145 -2.88 -7.80 7.91
N GLY A 146 -2.08 -8.24 8.89
CA GLY A 146 -1.19 -9.37 8.75
C GLY A 146 0.08 -9.22 9.57
N LYS A 147 1.09 -10.03 9.27
CA LYS A 147 2.36 -9.99 9.98
C LYS A 147 3.24 -8.85 9.46
N THR A 148 3.62 -7.91 10.33
CA THR A 148 4.65 -6.91 10.03
C THR A 148 6.03 -7.39 10.47
N ALA A 149 7.07 -6.95 9.78
CA ALA A 149 8.46 -7.17 10.18
C ALA A 149 9.36 -6.05 9.67
N GLU A 150 10.21 -5.53 10.55
CA GLU A 150 11.20 -4.51 10.18
C GLU A 150 12.42 -5.15 9.54
N TYR A 151 12.88 -4.59 8.42
CA TYR A 151 14.05 -5.03 7.69
C TYR A 151 14.97 -3.86 7.35
N PRO A 152 16.29 -4.10 7.27
CA PRO A 152 17.20 -3.13 6.69
C PRO A 152 16.80 -2.76 5.26
N GLU A 153 16.90 -1.48 4.91
CA GLU A 153 16.42 -0.99 3.61
C GLU A 153 17.13 -1.62 2.41
N ASN A 154 18.40 -1.98 2.55
CA ASN A 154 19.17 -2.66 1.49
C ASN A 154 18.62 -4.05 1.11
N LEU A 155 17.69 -4.60 1.87
CA LEU A 155 17.01 -5.86 1.53
C LEU A 155 15.70 -5.64 0.76
N PHE A 156 15.23 -4.40 0.58
CA PHE A 156 13.90 -4.16 0.00
C PHE A 156 13.79 -4.56 -1.48
N ASP A 157 14.86 -4.55 -2.24
CA ASP A 157 14.81 -5.02 -3.63
C ASP A 157 14.58 -6.54 -3.70
N ILE A 158 15.27 -7.30 -2.84
CA ILE A 158 15.06 -8.76 -2.76
C ILE A 158 13.70 -9.09 -2.13
N ILE A 159 13.26 -8.31 -1.15
CA ILE A 159 11.91 -8.43 -0.55
C ILE A 159 10.84 -8.18 -1.62
N THR A 160 10.99 -7.14 -2.44
CA THR A 160 10.08 -6.85 -3.55
C THR A 160 10.02 -8.01 -4.53
N ALA A 161 11.17 -8.56 -4.91
CA ALA A 161 11.24 -9.68 -5.83
C ALA A 161 10.57 -10.95 -5.28
N ILE A 162 10.76 -11.26 -4.00
CA ILE A 162 10.27 -12.51 -3.39
C ILE A 162 8.83 -12.37 -2.89
N TYR A 163 8.52 -11.33 -2.12
CA TYR A 163 7.20 -11.20 -1.48
C TYR A 163 6.20 -10.39 -2.30
N GLY A 164 6.68 -9.37 -3.01
CA GLY A 164 5.83 -8.57 -3.90
C GLY A 164 5.49 -9.29 -5.20
N SER A 165 6.49 -9.85 -5.90
CA SER A 165 6.34 -10.50 -7.21
C SER A 165 6.18 -12.02 -7.11
N GLY A 166 6.59 -12.64 -6.02
CA GLY A 166 6.56 -14.10 -5.82
C GLY A 166 5.22 -14.77 -6.13
N PRO A 167 4.08 -14.25 -5.67
CA PRO A 167 2.77 -14.81 -6.02
C PRO A 167 2.52 -14.89 -7.51
N ALA A 168 2.97 -13.91 -8.30
CA ALA A 168 2.81 -13.92 -9.75
C ALA A 168 3.58 -15.05 -10.40
N TRP A 169 4.77 -15.38 -9.90
CA TRP A 169 5.56 -16.53 -10.41
C TRP A 169 4.87 -17.87 -10.13
N TYR A 170 4.26 -18.02 -8.95
CA TYR A 170 3.47 -19.20 -8.61
C TYR A 170 2.25 -19.35 -9.52
N PHE A 171 1.54 -18.27 -9.80
CA PHE A 171 0.39 -18.28 -10.70
C PHE A 171 0.82 -18.64 -12.13
N GLU A 172 1.92 -18.05 -12.64
CA GLU A 172 2.44 -18.39 -13.97
C GLU A 172 2.86 -19.87 -14.06
N MET A 173 3.58 -20.39 -13.06
CA MET A 173 3.96 -21.79 -13.01
C MET A 173 2.73 -22.71 -12.96
N SER A 174 1.76 -22.40 -12.11
CA SER A 174 0.50 -23.18 -12.01
C SER A 174 -0.27 -23.17 -13.33
N SER A 175 -0.37 -22.00 -13.98
CA SER A 175 -0.99 -21.90 -15.31
C SER A 175 -0.32 -22.79 -16.34
N LYS A 176 1.03 -22.87 -16.36
CA LYS A 176 1.76 -23.75 -17.27
C LYS A 176 1.54 -25.23 -16.99
N ILE A 177 1.34 -25.61 -15.74
CA ILE A 177 1.01 -26.99 -15.35
C ILE A 177 -0.39 -27.34 -15.87
N VAL A 178 -1.38 -26.44 -15.68
CA VAL A 178 -2.74 -26.62 -16.21
C VAL A 178 -2.71 -26.71 -17.73
N ASP A 179 -2.03 -25.80 -18.44
CA ASP A 179 -1.88 -25.83 -19.90
C ASP A 179 -1.31 -27.18 -20.39
N ALA A 180 -0.34 -27.74 -19.64
CA ALA A 180 0.25 -29.03 -19.99
C ALA A 180 -0.73 -30.18 -19.76
N ALA A 181 -1.49 -30.17 -18.67
CA ALA A 181 -2.49 -31.19 -18.37
C ALA A 181 -3.62 -31.20 -19.43
N GLU A 182 -4.13 -30.03 -19.81
CA GLU A 182 -5.13 -29.88 -20.88
C GLU A 182 -4.61 -30.45 -22.23
N LYS A 183 -3.35 -30.17 -22.57
CA LYS A 183 -2.72 -30.73 -23.78
C LYS A 183 -2.58 -32.25 -23.74
N LEU A 184 -2.54 -32.84 -22.56
CA LEU A 184 -2.50 -34.30 -22.37
C LEU A 184 -3.89 -34.93 -22.25
N GLY A 185 -4.96 -34.14 -22.38
CA GLY A 185 -6.33 -34.63 -22.45
C GLY A 185 -7.10 -34.57 -21.14
N MET A 186 -6.59 -33.86 -20.09
CA MET A 186 -7.36 -33.58 -18.87
C MET A 186 -8.36 -32.44 -19.13
N GLU A 187 -9.56 -32.55 -18.56
CA GLU A 187 -10.54 -31.46 -18.60
C GLU A 187 -10.21 -30.38 -17.58
N LYS A 188 -10.59 -29.13 -17.86
CA LYS A 188 -10.23 -27.96 -17.04
C LYS A 188 -10.84 -27.98 -15.64
N GLU A 189 -11.87 -28.78 -15.42
CA GLU A 189 -12.57 -28.92 -14.14
C GLU A 189 -12.08 -30.12 -13.30
N GLU A 190 -11.10 -30.88 -13.80
CA GLU A 190 -10.41 -31.96 -13.09
C GLU A 190 -9.10 -31.48 -12.44
#